data_f18b1ce670a6888d03a254a9bebd419e
#
_entry.id   f18b1ce670a6888d03a254a9bebd419e
#
_cell.length_a   1.000
_cell.length_b   1.000
_cell.length_c   1.000
_cell.angle_alpha   90.00
_cell.angle_beta   90.00
_cell.angle_gamma   90.00
#
_symmetry.space_group_name_H-M   'P 1'
#
loop_
_entity.id
_entity.type
_entity.pdbx_description
1 polymer ?
#
loop_
_entity_poly.entity_id
_entity_poly.type
_entity_poly.pdbx_seq_one_letter_code
_entity_poly.pdbx_strand_id
1 'polypeptide(L)'
;MYICAENNKYYQQLRARSSLLLAKIKIMIFITGCTGLVGSHLVAELASESISLSVNKSISSESVSESVSESIVRVKLLCRKNSDLSLLNDVLRRYGFNKMPDNIEFVYGDVLDYDIIESAMKDVDEVYHCAAVVSFDPSDKGSLMRVNVEGTKNMVNAALHCGVKKFCHVSSIAALGRSLEGEPINEESPWSQSKNNSVYSISKHEAEMEVWRGIAEGLNATIVNPSLILGAGRWDSSSCELFNTIAKGFPFYTTGVNGFVDVKDVARAMIMLMQNNRFGQRYCLNGALISYEYLFNLMAQNFNVKAPHIKVGKTLSEIAWRIFWLIGKIQGKKPLITKETARTATRKYSYSSEKIIKELGFEFTPIEESIKEICSIYKTQKLKNSKLQN
;
A
#
# COMPACT_ATOMS: atom_id res chain seq x y z
N MET A 1 20.12 -12.80 63.66
CA MET A 1 19.33 -11.64 63.15
C MET A 1 19.97 -10.90 61.94
N TYR A 2 21.23 -11.07 61.66
CA TYR A 2 21.95 -10.38 60.54
C TYR A 2 21.72 -10.99 59.16
N ILE A 3 21.45 -12.26 59.03
CA ILE A 3 21.33 -12.98 57.75
C ILE A 3 19.98 -12.70 57.04
N CYS A 4 18.92 -12.32 57.79
CA CYS A 4 17.62 -11.97 57.19
C CYS A 4 17.57 -10.58 56.54
N ALA A 5 18.44 -9.64 56.97
CA ALA A 5 18.45 -8.26 56.44
C ALA A 5 19.17 -8.14 55.11
N GLU A 6 20.24 -8.93 54.90
CA GLU A 6 20.99 -8.94 53.63
C GLU A 6 20.23 -9.64 52.52
N ASN A 7 19.50 -10.71 52.79
CA ASN A 7 18.64 -11.37 51.82
C ASN A 7 17.50 -10.45 51.38
N ASN A 8 16.94 -9.63 52.27
CA ASN A 8 15.88 -8.70 51.90
C ASN A 8 16.41 -7.55 51.01
N LYS A 9 17.64 -7.09 51.22
CA LYS A 9 18.29 -6.08 50.37
C LYS A 9 18.64 -6.63 48.99
N TYR A 10 19.06 -7.88 48.92
CA TYR A 10 19.35 -8.56 47.66
C TYR A 10 18.06 -8.83 46.87
N TYR A 11 16.97 -9.25 47.51
CA TYR A 11 15.64 -9.39 46.88
C TYR A 11 15.05 -8.05 46.46
N GLN A 12 15.26 -6.98 47.19
CA GLN A 12 14.85 -5.62 46.79
C GLN A 12 15.68 -5.10 45.60
N GLN A 13 16.98 -5.39 45.56
CA GLN A 13 17.84 -5.05 44.41
C GLN A 13 17.52 -5.91 43.16
N LEU A 14 17.17 -7.18 43.31
CA LEU A 14 16.69 -8.03 42.24
C LEU A 14 15.32 -7.57 41.73
N ARG A 15 14.38 -7.17 42.60
CA ARG A 15 13.13 -6.55 42.22
C ARG A 15 13.31 -5.20 41.52
N ALA A 16 14.21 -4.36 42.01
CA ALA A 16 14.53 -3.09 41.35
C ALA A 16 15.24 -3.32 40.01
N ARG A 17 16.09 -4.33 39.87
CA ARG A 17 16.70 -4.73 38.60
C ARG A 17 15.68 -5.36 37.64
N SER A 18 14.77 -6.18 38.12
CA SER A 18 13.70 -6.73 37.29
C SER A 18 12.66 -5.67 36.86
N SER A 19 12.40 -4.66 37.69
CA SER A 19 11.56 -3.52 37.30
C SER A 19 12.25 -2.55 36.32
N LEU A 20 13.60 -2.48 36.34
CA LEU A 20 14.37 -1.73 35.32
C LEU A 20 14.57 -2.51 34.01
N LEU A 21 14.42 -3.85 34.02
CA LEU A 21 14.51 -4.69 32.82
C LEU A 21 13.19 -4.84 32.05
N LEU A 22 12.08 -4.32 32.59
CA LEU A 22 10.81 -4.15 31.90
C LEU A 22 10.78 -2.79 31.16
N ALA A 23 11.83 -2.44 30.43
CA ALA A 23 11.75 -1.36 29.47
C ALA A 23 10.70 -1.76 28.44
N LYS A 24 9.50 -1.17 28.51
CA LYS A 24 8.47 -1.29 27.49
C LYS A 24 9.12 -0.92 26.16
N ILE A 25 9.29 -1.88 25.26
CA ILE A 25 9.81 -1.59 23.91
C ILE A 25 8.76 -0.71 23.24
N LYS A 26 9.07 0.57 23.11
CA LYS A 26 8.24 1.53 22.40
C LYS A 26 8.71 1.59 20.97
N ILE A 27 7.89 1.14 20.03
CA ILE A 27 8.15 1.26 18.59
C ILE A 27 7.35 2.44 18.07
N MET A 28 8.02 3.40 17.43
CA MET A 28 7.39 4.53 16.76
C MET A 28 7.44 4.30 15.25
N ILE A 29 6.26 4.22 14.64
CA ILE A 29 6.09 4.03 13.19
C ILE A 29 5.66 5.36 12.55
N PHE A 30 6.23 5.71 11.41
CA PHE A 30 5.83 6.86 10.61
C PHE A 30 5.30 6.41 9.25
N ILE A 31 4.07 6.80 8.92
CA ILE A 31 3.39 6.38 7.69
C ILE A 31 3.02 7.60 6.86
N THR A 32 3.40 7.60 5.58
CA THR A 32 2.92 8.57 4.61
C THR A 32 1.87 7.98 3.70
N GLY A 33 0.99 8.80 3.13
CA GLY A 33 -0.07 8.31 2.22
C GLY A 33 -1.20 7.56 2.92
N CYS A 34 -1.41 7.77 4.21
CA CYS A 34 -2.47 7.12 5.02
C CYS A 34 -3.90 7.37 4.52
N THR A 35 -4.12 8.39 3.70
CA THR A 35 -5.43 8.70 3.06
C THR A 35 -5.64 8.01 1.72
N GLY A 36 -4.62 7.28 1.23
CA GLY A 36 -4.67 6.47 0.01
C GLY A 36 -5.08 5.02 0.29
N LEU A 37 -5.29 4.25 -0.79
CA LEU A 37 -5.76 2.87 -0.71
C LEU A 37 -4.81 1.97 0.10
N VAL A 38 -3.53 1.96 -0.21
CA VAL A 38 -2.53 1.11 0.49
C VAL A 38 -2.32 1.59 1.93
N GLY A 39 -2.06 2.90 2.11
CA GLY A 39 -1.74 3.44 3.43
C GLY A 39 -2.88 3.30 4.44
N SER A 40 -4.16 3.43 4.01
CA SER A 40 -5.30 3.24 4.91
C SER A 40 -5.45 1.79 5.38
N HIS A 41 -5.22 0.79 4.50
CA HIS A 41 -5.24 -0.61 4.89
C HIS A 41 -4.03 -0.98 5.76
N LEU A 42 -2.84 -0.45 5.45
CA LEU A 42 -1.66 -0.64 6.28
C LEU A 42 -1.86 -0.13 7.72
N VAL A 43 -2.45 1.06 7.88
CA VAL A 43 -2.78 1.61 9.20
C VAL A 43 -3.73 0.69 9.95
N ALA A 44 -4.74 0.13 9.28
CA ALA A 44 -5.71 -0.76 9.90
C ALA A 44 -5.10 -2.12 10.28
N GLU A 45 -4.23 -2.70 9.43
CA GLU A 45 -3.50 -3.94 9.73
C GLU A 45 -2.60 -3.76 10.98
N LEU A 46 -1.77 -2.70 11.01
CA LEU A 46 -0.90 -2.41 12.14
C LEU A 46 -1.68 -2.15 13.44
N ALA A 47 -2.83 -1.48 13.36
CA ALA A 47 -3.69 -1.27 14.50
C ALA A 47 -4.29 -2.60 15.02
N SER A 48 -4.69 -3.50 14.11
CA SER A 48 -5.23 -4.83 14.46
C SER A 48 -4.19 -5.74 15.09
N GLU A 49 -2.96 -5.75 14.56
CA GLU A 49 -1.83 -6.51 15.16
C GLU A 49 -1.53 -6.04 16.58
N SER A 50 -1.55 -4.72 16.83
CA SER A 50 -1.31 -4.16 18.16
C SER A 50 -2.33 -4.63 19.19
N ILE A 51 -3.60 -4.82 18.80
CA ILE A 51 -4.65 -5.37 19.66
C ILE A 51 -4.46 -6.87 19.87
N SER A 52 -4.16 -7.64 18.85
CA SER A 52 -3.97 -9.10 18.96
C SER A 52 -2.82 -9.46 19.89
N LEU A 53 -1.74 -8.69 19.85
CA LEU A 53 -0.62 -8.81 20.80
C LEU A 53 -1.02 -8.51 22.25
N SER A 54 -1.96 -7.58 22.48
CA SER A 54 -2.46 -7.25 23.81
C SER A 54 -3.48 -8.26 24.35
N VAL A 55 -4.34 -8.83 23.49
CA VAL A 55 -5.39 -9.80 23.88
C VAL A 55 -4.82 -11.19 24.16
N ASN A 56 -3.89 -11.68 23.37
CA ASN A 56 -3.25 -12.99 23.61
C ASN A 56 -2.52 -13.06 24.96
N LYS A 57 -2.08 -11.90 25.50
CA LYS A 57 -1.50 -11.82 26.85
C LYS A 57 -2.55 -11.95 27.97
N SER A 58 -3.77 -11.49 27.75
CA SER A 58 -4.83 -11.56 28.77
C SER A 58 -5.35 -13.00 28.99
N ILE A 59 -5.15 -13.88 28.00
CA ILE A 59 -5.62 -15.27 28.04
C ILE A 59 -4.56 -16.24 28.58
N SER A 60 -3.26 -15.88 28.50
CA SER A 60 -2.16 -16.75 28.93
C SER A 60 -1.67 -16.54 30.38
N SER A 61 -2.37 -15.73 31.17
CA SER A 61 -1.92 -15.28 32.51
C SER A 61 -2.21 -16.25 33.66
N GLU A 62 -2.58 -17.52 33.41
CA GLU A 62 -2.82 -18.47 34.52
C GLU A 62 -1.66 -19.43 34.89
N SER A 63 -0.61 -19.50 34.14
CA SER A 63 0.57 -20.26 34.58
C SER A 63 1.81 -20.06 33.69
N VAL A 64 2.57 -19.01 33.84
CA VAL A 64 4.05 -18.99 33.69
C VAL A 64 4.53 -17.54 33.86
N SER A 65 5.36 -17.29 34.87
CA SER A 65 6.01 -16.00 35.12
C SER A 65 7.22 -15.79 34.21
N GLU A 66 7.00 -15.68 32.92
CA GLU A 66 7.99 -15.11 32.00
C GLU A 66 7.59 -13.69 31.65
N SER A 67 8.44 -12.74 32.01
CA SER A 67 8.29 -11.31 31.79
C SER A 67 8.33 -10.98 30.29
N VAL A 68 7.21 -11.10 29.60
CA VAL A 68 7.10 -10.64 28.22
C VAL A 68 6.94 -9.12 28.22
N SER A 69 7.93 -8.41 27.69
CA SER A 69 7.90 -6.94 27.56
C SER A 69 6.70 -6.49 26.71
N GLU A 70 5.90 -5.58 27.25
CA GLU A 70 4.77 -4.98 26.57
C GLU A 70 5.26 -4.01 25.51
N SER A 71 5.19 -4.40 24.24
CA SER A 71 5.55 -3.52 23.12
C SER A 71 4.41 -2.53 22.89
N ILE A 72 4.67 -1.24 23.12
CA ILE A 72 3.73 -0.17 22.77
C ILE A 72 4.06 0.34 21.39
N VAL A 73 3.25 0.00 20.40
CA VAL A 73 3.36 0.56 19.05
C VAL A 73 2.61 1.89 19.00
N ARG A 74 3.30 2.96 18.60
CA ARG A 74 2.70 4.26 18.28
C ARG A 74 2.89 4.57 16.82
N VAL A 75 1.92 5.21 16.21
CA VAL A 75 1.89 5.50 14.77
C VAL A 75 1.70 6.98 14.52
N LYS A 76 2.63 7.60 13.82
CA LYS A 76 2.48 8.96 13.28
C LYS A 76 2.05 8.89 11.82
N LEU A 77 0.99 9.59 11.46
CA LEU A 77 0.45 9.65 10.12
C LEU A 77 0.71 11.02 9.48
N LEU A 78 1.57 11.09 8.47
CA LEU A 78 1.74 12.32 7.70
C LEU A 78 0.55 12.53 6.78
N CYS A 79 -0.15 13.64 6.93
CA CYS A 79 -1.21 14.06 6.03
C CYS A 79 -1.28 15.58 5.89
N ARG A 80 -1.78 16.06 4.75
CA ARG A 80 -2.01 17.50 4.55
C ARG A 80 -3.23 17.94 5.36
N LYS A 81 -3.24 19.20 5.87
CA LYS A 81 -4.31 19.73 6.71
C LYS A 81 -5.72 19.52 6.14
N ASN A 82 -5.87 19.63 4.82
CA ASN A 82 -7.15 19.50 4.13
C ASN A 82 -7.35 18.12 3.50
N SER A 83 -6.64 17.10 3.95
CA SER A 83 -6.81 15.73 3.46
C SER A 83 -8.17 15.17 3.87
N ASP A 84 -8.83 14.54 2.92
CA ASP A 84 -10.04 13.78 3.20
C ASP A 84 -9.69 12.44 3.88
N LEU A 85 -10.09 12.30 5.14
CA LEU A 85 -9.85 11.11 5.97
C LEU A 85 -10.97 10.07 5.86
N SER A 86 -11.97 10.28 5.00
CA SER A 86 -13.14 9.41 4.89
C SER A 86 -12.75 7.96 4.58
N LEU A 87 -11.82 7.74 3.65
CA LEU A 87 -11.35 6.41 3.31
C LEU A 87 -10.64 5.73 4.49
N LEU A 88 -9.75 6.42 5.18
CA LEU A 88 -9.06 5.89 6.35
C LEU A 88 -10.07 5.47 7.45
N ASN A 89 -11.03 6.33 7.75
CA ASN A 89 -12.08 6.05 8.72
C ASN A 89 -12.98 4.88 8.30
N ASP A 90 -13.30 4.76 6.99
CA ASP A 90 -14.08 3.64 6.47
C ASP A 90 -13.32 2.32 6.53
N VAL A 91 -12.02 2.33 6.23
CA VAL A 91 -11.17 1.15 6.35
C VAL A 91 -11.07 0.73 7.83
N LEU A 92 -10.76 1.65 8.74
CA LEU A 92 -10.69 1.35 10.16
C LEU A 92 -12.00 0.74 10.68
N ARG A 93 -13.16 1.28 10.30
CA ARG A 93 -14.47 0.71 10.66
C ARG A 93 -14.66 -0.73 10.14
N ARG A 94 -14.18 -1.06 8.96
CA ARG A 94 -14.21 -2.43 8.42
C ARG A 94 -13.35 -3.40 9.22
N TYR A 95 -12.28 -2.90 9.84
CA TYR A 95 -11.42 -3.66 10.75
C TYR A 95 -11.93 -3.65 12.23
N GLY A 96 -13.13 -3.12 12.47
CA GLY A 96 -13.78 -3.15 13.79
C GLY A 96 -13.50 -1.94 14.69
N PHE A 97 -12.78 -0.93 14.21
CA PHE A 97 -12.49 0.29 14.97
C PHE A 97 -13.63 1.30 14.83
N ASN A 98 -14.39 1.55 15.91
CA ASN A 98 -15.46 2.55 15.91
C ASN A 98 -14.94 4.00 15.96
N LYS A 99 -13.72 4.21 16.45
CA LYS A 99 -13.01 5.49 16.50
C LYS A 99 -11.56 5.32 16.02
N MET A 100 -10.86 6.43 15.77
CA MET A 100 -9.42 6.40 15.55
C MET A 100 -8.73 5.78 16.79
N PRO A 101 -7.84 4.78 16.61
CA PRO A 101 -7.08 4.21 17.72
C PRO A 101 -6.25 5.27 18.46
N ASP A 102 -6.20 5.19 19.78
CA ASP A 102 -5.58 6.21 20.64
C ASP A 102 -4.05 6.26 20.52
N ASN A 103 -3.44 5.25 19.90
CA ASN A 103 -2.00 5.17 19.59
C ASN A 103 -1.63 5.81 18.24
N ILE A 104 -2.57 6.43 17.55
CA ILE A 104 -2.37 7.12 16.26
C ILE A 104 -2.34 8.62 16.47
N GLU A 105 -1.27 9.26 15.96
CA GLU A 105 -1.06 10.71 15.96
C GLU A 105 -0.98 11.23 14.53
N PHE A 106 -1.58 12.40 14.26
CA PHE A 106 -1.48 13.07 12.96
C PHE A 106 -0.37 14.12 12.96
N VAL A 107 0.51 14.03 11.97
CA VAL A 107 1.47 15.07 11.62
C VAL A 107 0.98 15.78 10.36
N TYR A 108 0.75 17.07 10.46
CA TYR A 108 0.25 17.85 9.32
C TYR A 108 1.41 18.44 8.52
N GLY A 109 1.59 17.96 7.30
CA GLY A 109 2.65 18.38 6.36
C GLY A 109 2.52 17.72 5.00
N ASP A 110 3.43 18.01 4.11
CA ASP A 110 3.56 17.40 2.78
C ASP A 110 4.90 16.66 2.68
N VAL A 111 4.99 15.63 1.84
CA VAL A 111 6.25 14.92 1.56
C VAL A 111 7.31 15.81 0.88
N LEU A 112 6.90 17.00 0.42
CA LEU A 112 7.78 18.02 -0.13
C LEU A 112 8.34 18.97 0.93
N ASP A 113 7.86 18.90 2.17
CA ASP A 113 8.29 19.73 3.29
C ASP A 113 9.30 18.98 4.16
N TYR A 114 10.58 19.13 3.83
CA TYR A 114 11.67 18.41 4.48
C TYR A 114 11.74 18.69 5.99
N ASP A 115 11.57 19.94 6.41
CA ASP A 115 11.71 20.33 7.83
C ASP A 115 10.63 19.68 8.70
N ILE A 116 9.39 19.58 8.18
CA ILE A 116 8.30 18.88 8.87
C ILE A 116 8.59 17.39 8.96
N ILE A 117 9.05 16.77 7.85
CA ILE A 117 9.36 15.34 7.81
C ILE A 117 10.49 15.02 8.78
N GLU A 118 11.59 15.76 8.75
CA GLU A 118 12.73 15.57 9.63
C GLU A 118 12.33 15.73 11.10
N SER A 119 11.60 16.77 11.43
CA SER A 119 11.10 16.99 12.80
C SER A 119 10.21 15.83 13.27
N ALA A 120 9.34 15.31 12.41
CA ALA A 120 8.45 14.20 12.73
C ALA A 120 9.18 12.85 12.90
N MET A 121 10.35 12.70 12.25
CA MET A 121 11.13 11.45 12.26
C MET A 121 12.12 11.31 13.42
N LYS A 122 12.35 12.33 14.24
CA LYS A 122 13.37 12.33 15.31
C LYS A 122 13.31 11.12 16.26
N ASP A 123 12.11 10.60 16.52
CA ASP A 123 11.88 9.47 17.43
C ASP A 123 11.31 8.24 16.71
N VAL A 124 11.46 8.16 15.39
CA VAL A 124 10.85 7.12 14.57
C VAL A 124 11.80 5.94 14.39
N ASP A 125 11.31 4.75 14.66
CA ASP A 125 12.03 3.50 14.45
C ASP A 125 11.80 2.94 13.03
N GLU A 126 10.54 3.01 12.54
CA GLU A 126 10.13 2.39 11.28
C GLU A 126 9.33 3.36 10.41
N VAL A 127 9.64 3.39 9.12
CA VAL A 127 8.94 4.22 8.14
C VAL A 127 8.26 3.35 7.08
N TYR A 128 6.99 3.66 6.79
CA TYR A 128 6.26 3.12 5.64
C TYR A 128 5.89 4.26 4.70
N HIS A 129 6.56 4.32 3.55
CA HIS A 129 6.35 5.36 2.56
C HIS A 129 5.39 4.92 1.46
N CYS A 130 4.09 5.24 1.65
CA CYS A 130 3.01 4.91 0.72
C CYS A 130 2.53 6.13 -0.10
N ALA A 131 3.02 7.33 0.20
CA ALA A 131 2.59 8.54 -0.49
C ALA A 131 3.11 8.54 -1.94
N ALA A 132 2.20 8.63 -2.89
CA ALA A 132 2.51 8.78 -4.30
C ALA A 132 1.30 9.38 -5.05
N VAL A 133 1.58 10.02 -6.17
CA VAL A 133 0.58 10.38 -7.18
C VAL A 133 0.55 9.27 -8.23
N VAL A 134 -0.66 8.81 -8.58
CA VAL A 134 -0.90 7.89 -9.69
C VAL A 134 -1.68 8.63 -10.76
N SER A 135 -1.07 8.83 -11.91
CA SER A 135 -1.73 9.44 -13.07
C SER A 135 -1.11 8.95 -14.36
N PHE A 136 -1.96 8.73 -15.36
CA PHE A 136 -1.57 8.39 -16.73
C PHE A 136 -1.82 9.57 -17.70
N ASP A 137 -2.13 10.73 -17.16
CA ASP A 137 -2.26 11.96 -17.93
C ASP A 137 -0.88 12.64 -18.07
N PRO A 138 -0.38 12.88 -19.29
CA PRO A 138 0.89 13.55 -19.49
C PRO A 138 0.98 14.96 -18.88
N SER A 139 -0.13 15.64 -18.67
CA SER A 139 -0.18 16.97 -18.04
C SER A 139 0.23 16.94 -16.56
N ASP A 140 0.11 15.77 -15.89
CA ASP A 140 0.48 15.60 -14.50
C ASP A 140 1.99 15.33 -14.28
N LYS A 141 2.82 15.41 -15.33
CA LYS A 141 4.27 15.13 -15.24
C LYS A 141 4.95 15.88 -14.11
N GLY A 142 4.70 17.19 -13.97
CA GLY A 142 5.29 17.99 -12.91
C GLY A 142 4.92 17.50 -11.51
N SER A 143 3.66 17.15 -11.29
CA SER A 143 3.17 16.61 -10.02
C SER A 143 3.75 15.23 -9.72
N LEU A 144 3.79 14.34 -10.73
CA LEU A 144 4.39 13.01 -10.61
C LEU A 144 5.87 13.08 -10.20
N MET A 145 6.66 13.91 -10.87
CA MET A 145 8.09 14.04 -10.56
C MET A 145 8.32 14.66 -9.18
N ARG A 146 7.60 15.72 -8.85
CA ARG A 146 7.75 16.35 -7.53
C ARG A 146 7.33 15.41 -6.40
N VAL A 147 6.11 14.88 -6.43
CA VAL A 147 5.61 14.09 -5.30
C VAL A 147 6.29 12.74 -5.21
N ASN A 148 6.42 12.02 -6.34
CA ASN A 148 6.97 10.66 -6.31
C ASN A 148 8.49 10.66 -6.13
N VAL A 149 9.23 11.54 -6.84
CA VAL A 149 10.70 11.53 -6.80
C VAL A 149 11.25 12.42 -5.70
N GLU A 150 10.93 13.74 -5.71
CA GLU A 150 11.45 14.66 -4.69
C GLU A 150 10.90 14.32 -3.31
N GLY A 151 9.60 13.93 -3.21
CA GLY A 151 9.00 13.47 -1.97
C GLY A 151 9.69 12.23 -1.41
N THR A 152 10.00 11.22 -2.24
CA THR A 152 10.74 10.04 -1.81
C THR A 152 12.17 10.38 -1.40
N LYS A 153 12.85 11.27 -2.16
CA LYS A 153 14.17 11.78 -1.80
C LYS A 153 14.19 12.42 -0.42
N ASN A 154 13.21 13.27 -0.11
CA ASN A 154 13.08 13.90 1.20
C ASN A 154 12.89 12.87 2.30
N MET A 155 12.03 11.87 2.07
CA MET A 155 11.79 10.78 3.02
C MET A 155 13.05 9.97 3.30
N VAL A 156 13.82 9.63 2.27
CA VAL A 156 15.09 8.88 2.40
C VAL A 156 16.13 9.71 3.14
N ASN A 157 16.30 10.99 2.79
CA ASN A 157 17.26 11.87 3.45
C ASN A 157 16.93 12.06 4.94
N ALA A 158 15.66 12.31 5.28
CA ALA A 158 15.24 12.44 6.66
C ALA A 158 15.40 11.14 7.45
N ALA A 159 15.09 9.98 6.84
CA ALA A 159 15.27 8.69 7.47
C ALA A 159 16.76 8.39 7.79
N LEU A 160 17.67 8.70 6.87
CA LEU A 160 19.12 8.59 7.10
C LEU A 160 19.59 9.54 8.20
N HIS A 161 19.18 10.81 8.13
CA HIS A 161 19.59 11.84 9.09
C HIS A 161 19.11 11.55 10.51
N CYS A 162 17.86 11.08 10.66
CA CYS A 162 17.26 10.76 11.95
C CYS A 162 17.62 9.35 12.48
N GLY A 163 18.36 8.54 11.72
CA GLY A 163 18.76 7.19 12.14
C GLY A 163 17.59 6.21 12.20
N VAL A 164 16.62 6.33 11.29
CA VAL A 164 15.50 5.39 11.16
C VAL A 164 16.02 3.97 10.97
N LYS A 165 15.51 3.02 11.76
CA LYS A 165 16.02 1.65 11.79
C LYS A 165 15.56 0.81 10.61
N LYS A 166 14.34 1.07 10.11
CA LYS A 166 13.72 0.30 9.03
C LYS A 166 12.86 1.18 8.12
N PHE A 167 12.94 0.95 6.84
CA PHE A 167 12.20 1.72 5.83
C PHE A 167 11.54 0.81 4.81
N CYS A 168 10.24 0.98 4.55
CA CYS A 168 9.50 0.28 3.51
C CYS A 168 8.94 1.27 2.49
N HIS A 169 9.27 1.07 1.21
CA HIS A 169 8.78 1.91 0.12
C HIS A 169 7.79 1.18 -0.77
N VAL A 170 6.64 1.79 -1.01
CA VAL A 170 5.67 1.29 -2.00
C VAL A 170 6.02 1.84 -3.37
N SER A 171 6.72 1.04 -4.18
CA SER A 171 6.97 1.29 -5.59
C SER A 171 5.81 0.78 -6.47
N SER A 172 6.08 0.16 -7.58
CA SER A 172 5.09 -0.43 -8.50
C SER A 172 5.79 -1.39 -9.47
N ILE A 173 5.07 -2.38 -10.01
CA ILE A 173 5.56 -3.13 -11.18
C ILE A 173 5.90 -2.21 -12.36
N ALA A 174 5.34 -1.00 -12.40
CA ALA A 174 5.66 -0.01 -13.43
C ALA A 174 7.12 0.50 -13.36
N ALA A 175 7.79 0.35 -12.20
CA ALA A 175 9.20 0.68 -12.00
C ALA A 175 10.14 -0.46 -12.41
N LEU A 176 9.62 -1.68 -12.58
CA LEU A 176 10.39 -2.82 -13.06
C LEU A 176 10.65 -2.69 -14.56
N GLY A 177 11.72 -3.32 -15.01
CA GLY A 177 12.05 -3.38 -16.42
C GLY A 177 11.04 -4.20 -17.23
N ARG A 178 11.36 -4.39 -18.50
CA ARG A 178 10.61 -5.30 -19.37
C ARG A 178 11.32 -6.63 -19.40
N SER A 179 10.54 -7.71 -19.39
CA SER A 179 11.14 -9.03 -19.59
C SER A 179 11.74 -9.19 -20.98
N LEU A 180 12.74 -10.05 -21.08
CA LEU A 180 13.13 -10.68 -22.33
C LEU A 180 11.94 -11.51 -22.84
N GLU A 181 11.86 -11.75 -24.16
CA GLU A 181 10.73 -12.46 -24.77
C GLU A 181 10.43 -13.79 -24.03
N GLY A 182 9.20 -13.90 -23.53
CA GLY A 182 8.69 -15.12 -22.91
C GLY A 182 8.88 -15.25 -21.40
N GLU A 183 9.75 -14.46 -20.78
CA GLU A 183 9.98 -14.54 -19.33
C GLU A 183 9.04 -13.63 -18.53
N PRO A 184 8.58 -14.04 -17.33
CA PRO A 184 7.83 -13.14 -16.48
C PRO A 184 8.70 -11.99 -15.96
N ILE A 185 8.11 -10.80 -15.86
CA ILE A 185 8.74 -9.65 -15.20
C ILE A 185 8.84 -9.96 -13.70
N ASN A 186 10.04 -9.78 -13.16
CA ASN A 186 10.36 -10.03 -11.76
C ASN A 186 11.32 -8.94 -11.21
N GLU A 187 11.86 -9.16 -10.03
CA GLU A 187 12.78 -8.25 -9.36
C GLU A 187 14.08 -8.02 -10.12
N GLU A 188 14.53 -8.99 -10.93
CA GLU A 188 15.78 -8.94 -11.70
C GLU A 188 15.61 -8.31 -13.08
N SER A 189 14.38 -8.02 -13.50
CA SER A 189 14.08 -7.46 -14.81
C SER A 189 14.76 -6.09 -14.99
N PRO A 190 15.69 -5.94 -15.98
CA PRO A 190 16.45 -4.72 -16.14
C PRO A 190 15.58 -3.57 -16.65
N TRP A 191 15.70 -2.42 -16.01
CA TRP A 191 15.06 -1.21 -16.52
C TRP A 191 15.71 -0.75 -17.82
N SER A 192 14.89 -0.43 -18.79
CA SER A 192 15.34 0.19 -20.04
C SER A 192 14.57 1.46 -20.35
N GLN A 193 15.28 2.53 -20.62
CA GLN A 193 14.66 3.77 -21.04
C GLN A 193 14.07 3.62 -22.44
N SER A 194 12.81 3.92 -22.61
CA SER A 194 12.06 3.72 -23.84
C SER A 194 11.01 4.82 -24.03
N LYS A 195 10.76 5.21 -25.28
CA LYS A 195 9.65 6.12 -25.65
C LYS A 195 8.26 5.55 -25.27
N ASN A 196 8.20 4.28 -24.88
CA ASN A 196 6.98 3.61 -24.44
C ASN A 196 6.81 3.58 -22.92
N ASN A 197 7.77 4.14 -22.16
CA ASN A 197 7.61 4.28 -20.72
C ASN A 197 6.69 5.46 -20.44
N SER A 198 5.71 5.25 -19.56
CA SER A 198 4.84 6.34 -19.14
C SER A 198 5.58 7.29 -18.20
N VAL A 199 5.05 8.50 -18.06
CA VAL A 199 5.56 9.44 -17.07
C VAL A 199 5.43 8.85 -15.67
N TYR A 200 4.35 8.12 -15.39
CA TYR A 200 4.14 7.41 -14.14
C TYR A 200 5.25 6.34 -13.92
N SER A 201 5.52 5.49 -14.91
CA SER A 201 6.55 4.45 -14.76
C SER A 201 7.95 5.06 -14.54
N ILE A 202 8.28 6.15 -15.25
CA ILE A 202 9.52 6.89 -15.04
C ILE A 202 9.58 7.45 -13.62
N SER A 203 8.52 8.11 -13.15
CA SER A 203 8.49 8.69 -11.79
C SER A 203 8.63 7.63 -10.70
N LYS A 204 8.03 6.44 -10.86
CA LYS A 204 8.18 5.34 -9.90
C LYS A 204 9.56 4.72 -9.94
N HIS A 205 10.15 4.58 -11.12
CA HIS A 205 11.53 4.10 -11.25
C HIS A 205 12.52 5.07 -10.62
N GLU A 206 12.43 6.37 -10.90
CA GLU A 206 13.33 7.37 -10.34
C GLU A 206 13.15 7.52 -8.81
N ALA A 207 11.91 7.42 -8.30
CA ALA A 207 11.66 7.36 -6.87
C ALA A 207 12.30 6.11 -6.22
N GLU A 208 12.21 4.95 -6.88
CA GLU A 208 12.87 3.73 -6.42
C GLU A 208 14.39 3.86 -6.40
N MET A 209 14.98 4.58 -7.38
CA MET A 209 16.43 4.87 -7.39
C MET A 209 16.87 5.71 -6.20
N GLU A 210 16.04 6.63 -5.68
CA GLU A 210 16.33 7.36 -4.45
C GLU A 210 16.36 6.40 -3.23
N VAL A 211 15.51 5.40 -3.18
CA VAL A 211 15.55 4.38 -2.11
C VAL A 211 16.80 3.50 -2.24
N TRP A 212 17.18 3.09 -3.47
CA TRP A 212 18.43 2.36 -3.70
C TRP A 212 19.66 3.16 -3.31
N ARG A 213 19.65 4.49 -3.57
CA ARG A 213 20.68 5.40 -3.05
C ARG A 213 20.75 5.36 -1.53
N GLY A 214 19.59 5.47 -0.86
CA GLY A 214 19.52 5.38 0.60
C GLY A 214 20.05 4.06 1.14
N ILE A 215 19.76 2.93 0.48
CA ILE A 215 20.31 1.61 0.82
C ILE A 215 21.84 1.62 0.70
N ALA A 216 22.38 2.18 -0.37
CA ALA A 216 23.83 2.29 -0.56
C ALA A 216 24.50 3.20 0.50
N GLU A 217 23.77 4.16 1.06
CA GLU A 217 24.18 5.05 2.14
C GLU A 217 23.93 4.45 3.55
N GLY A 218 23.43 3.22 3.64
CA GLY A 218 23.26 2.48 4.89
C GLY A 218 21.84 2.42 5.45
N LEU A 219 20.83 2.89 4.71
CA LEU A 219 19.42 2.75 5.11
C LEU A 219 18.95 1.29 4.99
N ASN A 220 18.46 0.69 6.06
CA ASN A 220 17.81 -0.62 6.02
C ASN A 220 16.42 -0.48 5.37
N ALA A 221 16.37 -0.52 4.04
CA ALA A 221 15.13 -0.35 3.31
C ALA A 221 14.73 -1.60 2.52
N THR A 222 13.42 -1.82 2.42
CA THR A 222 12.78 -2.78 1.53
C THR A 222 11.84 -2.07 0.57
N ILE A 223 11.68 -2.61 -0.63
CA ILE A 223 10.85 -2.04 -1.68
C ILE A 223 9.81 -3.07 -2.08
N VAL A 224 8.55 -2.68 -2.16
CA VAL A 224 7.50 -3.51 -2.74
C VAL A 224 7.06 -2.95 -4.09
N ASN A 225 6.91 -3.82 -5.08
CA ASN A 225 6.46 -3.50 -6.44
C ASN A 225 5.11 -4.18 -6.71
N PRO A 226 4.00 -3.64 -6.19
CA PRO A 226 2.68 -4.22 -6.42
C PRO A 226 2.28 -4.16 -7.90
N SER A 227 1.59 -5.18 -8.36
CA SER A 227 0.80 -5.16 -9.60
C SER A 227 -0.42 -4.26 -9.43
N LEU A 228 -1.44 -4.34 -10.29
CA LEU A 228 -2.63 -3.52 -10.17
C LEU A 228 -3.38 -3.86 -8.88
N ILE A 229 -3.37 -2.92 -7.93
CA ILE A 229 -3.92 -3.14 -6.59
C ILE A 229 -5.43 -3.05 -6.64
N LEU A 230 -6.13 -4.09 -6.18
CA LEU A 230 -7.57 -4.11 -6.00
C LEU A 230 -7.93 -3.93 -4.52
N GLY A 231 -8.95 -3.12 -4.25
CA GLY A 231 -9.42 -2.86 -2.89
C GLY A 231 -10.63 -1.95 -2.88
N ALA A 232 -11.35 -1.94 -1.77
CA ALA A 232 -12.46 -1.03 -1.57
C ALA A 232 -11.94 0.33 -1.10
N GLY A 233 -11.87 1.27 -2.02
CA GLY A 233 -11.37 2.63 -1.83
C GLY A 233 -12.35 3.69 -2.32
N ARG A 234 -11.84 4.78 -2.90
CA ARG A 234 -12.64 5.79 -3.56
C ARG A 234 -13.11 5.29 -4.92
N TRP A 235 -14.43 5.14 -5.09
CA TRP A 235 -15.02 4.53 -6.27
C TRP A 235 -14.93 5.36 -7.56
N ASP A 236 -14.42 6.57 -7.48
CA ASP A 236 -14.19 7.51 -8.57
C ASP A 236 -12.71 7.66 -8.95
N SER A 237 -11.84 6.81 -8.40
CA SER A 237 -10.40 6.92 -8.63
C SER A 237 -9.70 5.58 -8.75
N SER A 238 -8.60 5.57 -9.51
CA SER A 238 -7.69 4.41 -9.66
C SER A 238 -8.42 3.11 -10.06
N SER A 239 -7.97 1.98 -9.54
CA SER A 239 -8.56 0.66 -9.79
C SER A 239 -9.99 0.50 -9.25
N CYS A 240 -10.39 1.30 -8.25
CA CYS A 240 -11.74 1.27 -7.71
C CYS A 240 -12.79 1.74 -8.73
N GLU A 241 -12.41 2.60 -9.68
CA GLU A 241 -13.29 3.05 -10.76
C GLU A 241 -13.74 1.90 -11.67
N LEU A 242 -12.94 0.83 -11.80
CA LEU A 242 -13.33 -0.37 -12.56
C LEU A 242 -14.60 -1.00 -11.96
N PHE A 243 -14.68 -1.12 -10.64
CA PHE A 243 -15.86 -1.66 -9.95
C PHE A 243 -17.08 -0.79 -10.16
N ASN A 244 -16.94 0.54 -10.04
CA ASN A 244 -18.03 1.48 -10.28
C ASN A 244 -18.52 1.44 -11.72
N THR A 245 -17.61 1.26 -12.67
CA THR A 245 -17.90 1.19 -14.11
C THR A 245 -18.67 -0.09 -14.46
N ILE A 246 -18.21 -1.24 -13.96
CA ILE A 246 -18.88 -2.54 -14.20
C ILE A 246 -20.23 -2.60 -13.49
N ALA A 247 -20.34 -2.09 -12.25
CA ALA A 247 -21.61 -2.02 -11.52
C ALA A 247 -22.71 -1.22 -12.26
N LYS A 248 -22.32 -0.29 -13.14
CA LYS A 248 -23.22 0.48 -14.00
C LYS A 248 -23.57 -0.22 -15.33
N GLY A 249 -23.11 -1.46 -15.53
CA GLY A 249 -23.42 -2.23 -16.73
C GLY A 249 -22.59 -1.85 -17.96
N PHE A 250 -21.31 -1.49 -17.78
CA PHE A 250 -20.41 -1.17 -18.89
C PHE A 250 -20.25 -2.36 -19.85
N PRO A 251 -20.57 -2.20 -21.15
CA PRO A 251 -20.69 -3.34 -22.06
C PRO A 251 -19.39 -3.80 -22.72
N PHE A 252 -18.29 -3.05 -22.55
CA PHE A 252 -17.04 -3.28 -23.29
C PHE A 252 -15.98 -4.02 -22.45
N TYR A 253 -15.19 -4.88 -23.09
CA TYR A 253 -14.04 -5.52 -22.49
C TYR A 253 -12.85 -5.59 -23.45
N THR A 254 -11.66 -5.78 -22.88
CA THR A 254 -10.41 -5.98 -23.60
C THR A 254 -9.82 -7.35 -23.30
N THR A 255 -8.95 -7.86 -24.19
CA THR A 255 -8.34 -9.18 -24.04
C THR A 255 -6.92 -9.16 -23.48
N GLY A 256 -6.48 -8.02 -22.95
CA GLY A 256 -5.20 -7.93 -22.26
C GLY A 256 -5.17 -8.77 -21.00
N VAL A 257 -3.98 -9.19 -20.62
CA VAL A 257 -3.69 -9.91 -19.38
C VAL A 257 -2.81 -9.01 -18.52
N ASN A 258 -3.13 -8.90 -17.23
CA ASN A 258 -2.35 -8.10 -16.30
C ASN A 258 -2.25 -8.80 -14.94
N GLY A 259 -1.33 -8.32 -14.11
CA GLY A 259 -1.21 -8.73 -12.73
C GLY A 259 -2.15 -7.93 -11.83
N PHE A 260 -2.74 -8.63 -10.85
CA PHE A 260 -3.62 -8.04 -9.85
C PHE A 260 -3.25 -8.54 -8.46
N VAL A 261 -3.39 -7.68 -7.45
CA VAL A 261 -3.09 -8.02 -6.05
C VAL A 261 -4.11 -7.35 -5.13
N ASP A 262 -4.53 -8.05 -4.08
CA ASP A 262 -5.38 -7.47 -3.04
C ASP A 262 -4.60 -6.43 -2.22
N VAL A 263 -5.24 -5.33 -1.87
CA VAL A 263 -4.61 -4.26 -1.06
C VAL A 263 -4.19 -4.75 0.33
N LYS A 264 -4.93 -5.69 0.91
CA LYS A 264 -4.59 -6.30 2.21
C LYS A 264 -3.32 -7.14 2.10
N ASP A 265 -3.13 -7.84 0.97
CA ASP A 265 -1.90 -8.59 0.71
C ASP A 265 -0.70 -7.66 0.58
N VAL A 266 -0.87 -6.49 -0.05
CA VAL A 266 0.19 -5.48 -0.11
C VAL A 266 0.56 -5.00 1.29
N ALA A 267 -0.42 -4.66 2.14
CA ALA A 267 -0.18 -4.23 3.51
C ALA A 267 0.49 -5.33 4.35
N ARG A 268 -0.01 -6.57 4.29
CA ARG A 268 0.59 -7.73 4.99
C ARG A 268 2.02 -8.02 4.53
N ALA A 269 2.28 -7.96 3.23
CA ALA A 269 3.62 -8.16 2.68
C ALA A 269 4.61 -7.11 3.20
N MET A 270 4.20 -5.83 3.22
CA MET A 270 5.02 -4.75 3.77
C MET A 270 5.38 -4.99 5.25
N ILE A 271 4.40 -5.34 6.07
CA ILE A 271 4.61 -5.63 7.49
C ILE A 271 5.54 -6.84 7.65
N MET A 272 5.25 -7.94 6.95
CA MET A 272 6.02 -9.17 7.03
C MET A 272 7.49 -8.99 6.60
N LEU A 273 7.75 -8.21 5.55
CA LEU A 273 9.11 -7.87 5.10
C LEU A 273 9.88 -7.07 6.14
N MET A 274 9.25 -6.08 6.77
CA MET A 274 9.84 -5.25 7.82
C MET A 274 10.11 -6.06 9.10
N GLN A 275 9.18 -6.91 9.52
CA GLN A 275 9.33 -7.80 10.68
C GLN A 275 10.45 -8.81 10.50
N ASN A 276 10.63 -9.35 9.29
CA ASN A 276 11.67 -10.32 8.96
C ASN A 276 12.98 -9.67 8.49
N ASN A 277 13.15 -8.34 8.62
CA ASN A 277 14.36 -7.59 8.27
C ASN A 277 14.86 -7.87 6.84
N ARG A 278 13.95 -7.94 5.87
CA ARG A 278 14.26 -8.19 4.45
C ARG A 278 14.67 -6.90 3.75
N PHE A 279 15.89 -6.42 4.04
CA PHE A 279 16.41 -5.15 3.54
C PHE A 279 17.37 -5.32 2.35
N GLY A 280 17.66 -4.21 1.67
CA GLY A 280 18.53 -4.19 0.50
C GLY A 280 17.95 -4.88 -0.72
N GLN A 281 16.63 -5.01 -0.79
CA GLN A 281 15.94 -5.81 -1.79
C GLN A 281 14.59 -5.20 -2.19
N ARG A 282 14.09 -5.63 -3.36
CA ARG A 282 12.72 -5.37 -3.80
C ARG A 282 11.95 -6.66 -3.99
N TYR A 283 10.62 -6.55 -3.92
CA TYR A 283 9.69 -7.68 -4.02
C TYR A 283 8.50 -7.35 -4.92
N CYS A 284 8.33 -8.12 -5.99
CA CYS A 284 7.16 -8.05 -6.86
C CYS A 284 5.96 -8.68 -6.15
N LEU A 285 4.87 -7.92 -6.03
CA LEU A 285 3.64 -8.41 -5.40
C LEU A 285 2.54 -8.55 -6.46
N ASN A 286 2.36 -9.79 -6.93
CA ASN A 286 1.35 -10.18 -7.92
C ASN A 286 0.58 -11.40 -7.44
N GLY A 287 -0.66 -11.21 -6.99
CA GLY A 287 -1.50 -12.29 -6.47
C GLY A 287 -2.17 -13.11 -7.56
N ALA A 288 -2.51 -12.49 -8.69
CA ALA A 288 -3.13 -13.19 -9.81
C ALA A 288 -2.72 -12.60 -11.16
N LEU A 289 -2.58 -13.47 -12.16
CA LEU A 289 -2.34 -13.09 -13.55
C LEU A 289 -3.56 -13.50 -14.36
N ILE A 290 -4.45 -12.53 -14.65
CA ILE A 290 -5.74 -12.78 -15.30
C ILE A 290 -6.03 -11.78 -16.41
N SER A 291 -6.95 -12.13 -17.32
CA SER A 291 -7.44 -11.21 -18.34
C SER A 291 -8.42 -10.19 -17.77
N TYR A 292 -8.48 -9.01 -18.39
CA TYR A 292 -9.53 -8.02 -18.07
C TYR A 292 -10.94 -8.57 -18.32
N GLU A 293 -11.12 -9.44 -19.32
CA GLU A 293 -12.37 -10.14 -19.57
C GLU A 293 -12.81 -10.98 -18.36
N TYR A 294 -11.90 -11.81 -17.83
CA TYR A 294 -12.18 -12.63 -16.66
C TYR A 294 -12.48 -11.78 -15.43
N LEU A 295 -11.66 -10.76 -15.16
CA LEU A 295 -11.86 -9.82 -14.07
C LEU A 295 -13.25 -9.16 -14.12
N PHE A 296 -13.64 -8.64 -15.31
CA PHE A 296 -14.92 -7.96 -15.47
C PHE A 296 -16.10 -8.90 -15.37
N ASN A 297 -15.97 -10.15 -15.84
CA ASN A 297 -16.99 -11.17 -15.68
C ASN A 297 -17.21 -11.52 -14.20
N LEU A 298 -16.14 -11.68 -13.42
CA LEU A 298 -16.24 -11.90 -11.97
C LEU A 298 -16.92 -10.71 -11.26
N MET A 299 -16.54 -9.49 -11.60
CA MET A 299 -17.20 -8.29 -11.05
C MET A 299 -18.68 -8.26 -11.40
N ALA A 300 -19.04 -8.47 -12.68
CA ALA A 300 -20.42 -8.44 -13.15
C ALA A 300 -21.27 -9.51 -12.46
N GLN A 301 -20.76 -10.73 -12.31
CA GLN A 301 -21.40 -11.80 -11.57
C GLN A 301 -21.66 -11.39 -10.10
N ASN A 302 -20.66 -10.85 -9.41
CA ASN A 302 -20.82 -10.42 -8.05
C ASN A 302 -21.75 -9.22 -7.89
N PHE A 303 -21.86 -8.34 -8.89
CA PHE A 303 -22.82 -7.23 -8.90
C PHE A 303 -24.22 -7.65 -9.35
N ASN A 304 -24.37 -8.85 -9.91
CA ASN A 304 -25.62 -9.32 -10.54
C ASN A 304 -26.07 -8.40 -11.69
N VAL A 305 -25.10 -8.01 -12.54
CA VAL A 305 -25.34 -7.22 -13.75
C VAL A 305 -24.89 -7.99 -14.99
N LYS A 306 -25.37 -7.56 -16.17
CA LYS A 306 -24.95 -8.16 -17.43
C LYS A 306 -23.44 -7.98 -17.62
N ALA A 307 -22.74 -9.08 -17.91
CA ALA A 307 -21.30 -9.04 -18.17
C ALA A 307 -20.97 -8.24 -19.43
N PRO A 308 -19.80 -7.58 -19.50
CA PRO A 308 -19.31 -6.97 -20.70
C PRO A 308 -19.27 -7.98 -21.86
N HIS A 309 -19.83 -7.62 -23.02
CA HIS A 309 -19.99 -8.54 -24.14
C HIS A 309 -19.48 -7.99 -25.48
N ILE A 310 -19.03 -6.73 -25.50
CA ILE A 310 -18.48 -6.10 -26.69
C ILE A 310 -16.95 -6.08 -26.57
N LYS A 311 -16.28 -6.88 -27.41
CA LYS A 311 -14.82 -6.96 -27.45
C LYS A 311 -14.22 -5.71 -28.08
N VAL A 312 -13.28 -5.07 -27.37
CA VAL A 312 -12.49 -3.95 -27.86
C VAL A 312 -11.10 -4.42 -28.26
N GLY A 313 -10.86 -4.53 -29.57
CA GLY A 313 -9.54 -4.83 -30.12
C GLY A 313 -8.63 -3.60 -30.18
N LYS A 314 -7.39 -3.80 -30.63
CA LYS A 314 -6.37 -2.73 -30.73
C LYS A 314 -6.86 -1.51 -31.53
N THR A 315 -7.50 -1.72 -32.68
CA THR A 315 -7.97 -0.63 -33.57
C THR A 315 -9.08 0.18 -32.91
N LEU A 316 -10.08 -0.48 -32.32
CA LEU A 316 -11.18 0.20 -31.63
C LEU A 316 -10.67 0.92 -30.36
N SER A 317 -9.71 0.36 -29.65
CA SER A 317 -9.05 1.00 -28.51
C SER A 317 -8.30 2.26 -28.90
N GLU A 318 -7.62 2.26 -30.08
CA GLU A 318 -6.93 3.43 -30.62
C GLU A 318 -7.91 4.55 -31.03
N ILE A 319 -9.13 4.23 -31.45
CA ILE A 319 -10.17 5.21 -31.75
C ILE A 319 -10.80 5.71 -30.42
N ALA A 320 -11.11 4.81 -29.51
CA ALA A 320 -11.78 5.12 -28.26
C ALA A 320 -11.03 6.18 -27.44
N TRP A 321 -9.71 6.00 -27.20
CA TRP A 321 -8.98 6.96 -26.38
C TRP A 321 -8.96 8.37 -27.02
N ARG A 322 -8.96 8.51 -28.34
CA ARG A 322 -9.02 9.81 -29.03
C ARG A 322 -10.37 10.49 -28.81
N ILE A 323 -11.47 9.71 -28.88
CA ILE A 323 -12.82 10.21 -28.61
C ILE A 323 -12.91 10.66 -27.14
N PHE A 324 -12.48 9.84 -26.19
CA PHE A 324 -12.50 10.20 -24.76
C PHE A 324 -11.60 11.39 -24.44
N TRP A 325 -10.44 11.51 -25.10
CA TRP A 325 -9.58 12.68 -24.99
C TRP A 325 -10.29 13.95 -25.47
N LEU A 326 -10.96 13.89 -26.62
CA LEU A 326 -11.70 15.03 -27.16
C LEU A 326 -12.87 15.43 -26.23
N ILE A 327 -13.63 14.44 -25.75
CA ILE A 327 -14.74 14.67 -24.81
C ILE A 327 -14.19 15.29 -23.52
N GLY A 328 -13.10 14.77 -22.96
CA GLY A 328 -12.45 15.31 -21.77
C GLY A 328 -12.03 16.77 -21.96
N LYS A 329 -11.44 17.09 -23.12
CA LYS A 329 -11.05 18.46 -23.46
C LYS A 329 -12.24 19.43 -23.55
N ILE A 330 -13.35 18.99 -24.15
CA ILE A 330 -14.58 19.78 -24.25
C ILE A 330 -15.23 20.00 -22.88
N GLN A 331 -15.22 18.97 -22.02
CA GLN A 331 -15.85 19.02 -20.70
C GLN A 331 -14.95 19.59 -19.60
N GLY A 332 -13.68 19.91 -19.90
CA GLY A 332 -12.69 20.32 -18.88
C GLY A 332 -12.39 19.24 -17.84
N LYS A 333 -12.59 17.97 -18.20
CA LYS A 333 -12.38 16.81 -17.31
C LYS A 333 -11.26 15.93 -17.84
N LYS A 334 -10.60 15.21 -16.93
CA LYS A 334 -9.61 14.20 -17.32
C LYS A 334 -10.29 13.07 -18.10
N PRO A 335 -9.68 12.58 -19.20
CA PRO A 335 -10.29 11.53 -20.01
C PRO A 335 -10.30 10.20 -19.22
N LEU A 336 -11.42 9.49 -19.27
CA LEU A 336 -11.59 8.16 -18.67
C LEU A 336 -10.60 7.13 -19.25
N ILE A 337 -10.29 7.26 -20.53
CA ILE A 337 -9.36 6.36 -21.24
C ILE A 337 -8.24 7.22 -21.83
N THR A 338 -7.03 7.02 -21.37
CA THR A 338 -5.81 7.62 -21.93
C THR A 338 -5.19 6.71 -22.98
N LYS A 339 -4.31 7.24 -23.82
CA LYS A 339 -3.54 6.44 -24.78
C LYS A 339 -2.78 5.28 -24.10
N GLU A 340 -2.29 5.51 -22.90
CA GLU A 340 -1.54 4.53 -22.12
C GLU A 340 -2.44 3.43 -21.58
N THR A 341 -3.53 3.78 -20.91
CA THR A 341 -4.48 2.79 -20.38
C THR A 341 -5.09 1.95 -21.51
N ALA A 342 -5.39 2.54 -22.67
CA ALA A 342 -5.86 1.84 -23.86
C ALA A 342 -4.85 0.81 -24.38
N ARG A 343 -3.55 1.15 -24.41
CA ARG A 343 -2.48 0.24 -24.82
C ARG A 343 -2.25 -0.87 -23.81
N THR A 344 -2.22 -0.54 -22.53
CA THR A 344 -2.03 -1.50 -21.45
C THR A 344 -3.16 -2.52 -21.41
N ALA A 345 -4.39 -2.07 -21.58
CA ALA A 345 -5.58 -2.92 -21.58
C ALA A 345 -5.63 -3.97 -22.72
N THR A 346 -4.81 -3.82 -23.76
CA THR A 346 -4.74 -4.77 -24.90
C THR A 346 -3.48 -5.64 -24.90
N ARG A 347 -2.53 -5.39 -24.00
CA ARG A 347 -1.28 -6.16 -23.90
C ARG A 347 -1.42 -7.33 -22.93
N LYS A 348 -0.58 -8.32 -23.12
CA LYS A 348 -0.42 -9.44 -22.19
C LYS A 348 0.90 -9.25 -21.45
N TYR A 349 0.80 -9.10 -20.14
CA TYR A 349 1.94 -9.06 -19.23
C TYR A 349 2.01 -10.36 -18.45
N SER A 350 3.20 -10.71 -17.99
CA SER A 350 3.44 -11.79 -17.06
C SER A 350 4.33 -11.27 -15.94
N TYR A 351 4.01 -11.58 -14.69
CA TYR A 351 4.77 -11.17 -13.50
C TYR A 351 4.97 -12.36 -12.60
N SER A 352 6.13 -12.42 -11.94
CA SER A 352 6.43 -13.44 -10.92
C SER A 352 6.55 -12.80 -9.55
N SER A 353 5.96 -13.43 -8.54
CA SER A 353 6.14 -13.13 -7.12
C SER A 353 6.80 -14.28 -6.37
N GLU A 354 7.50 -15.15 -7.08
CA GLU A 354 8.14 -16.32 -6.48
C GLU A 354 9.10 -15.99 -5.36
N LYS A 355 9.75 -14.84 -5.41
CA LYS A 355 10.73 -14.43 -4.40
C LYS A 355 10.09 -14.33 -3.02
N ILE A 356 9.01 -13.56 -2.86
CA ILE A 356 8.37 -13.41 -1.55
C ILE A 356 7.72 -14.72 -1.07
N ILE A 357 7.18 -15.54 -2.01
CA ILE A 357 6.62 -16.84 -1.69
C ILE A 357 7.71 -17.78 -1.16
N LYS A 358 8.85 -17.88 -1.86
CA LYS A 358 9.95 -18.77 -1.48
C LYS A 358 10.65 -18.34 -0.20
N GLU A 359 10.84 -17.02 0.00
CA GLU A 359 11.59 -16.50 1.14
C GLU A 359 10.78 -16.41 2.43
N LEU A 360 9.49 -16.16 2.34
CA LEU A 360 8.63 -15.89 3.50
C LEU A 360 7.39 -16.80 3.60
N GLY A 361 7.18 -17.72 2.66
CA GLY A 361 5.97 -18.53 2.62
C GLY A 361 4.71 -17.66 2.43
N PHE A 362 4.84 -16.51 1.73
CA PHE A 362 3.73 -15.57 1.59
C PHE A 362 2.61 -16.17 0.73
N GLU A 363 1.38 -16.12 1.23
CA GLU A 363 0.19 -16.58 0.53
C GLU A 363 -0.68 -15.39 0.13
N PHE A 364 -0.94 -15.27 -1.17
CA PHE A 364 -1.84 -14.26 -1.71
C PHE A 364 -3.30 -14.68 -1.57
N THR A 365 -4.17 -13.74 -1.31
CA THR A 365 -5.62 -13.95 -1.30
C THR A 365 -6.10 -14.32 -2.70
N PRO A 366 -6.90 -15.39 -2.85
CA PRO A 366 -7.50 -15.74 -4.14
C PRO A 366 -8.29 -14.57 -4.73
N ILE A 367 -8.10 -14.29 -6.00
CA ILE A 367 -8.67 -13.08 -6.64
C ILE A 367 -10.19 -13.07 -6.62
N GLU A 368 -10.81 -14.23 -6.65
CA GLU A 368 -12.26 -14.40 -6.57
C GLU A 368 -12.79 -13.94 -5.22
N GLU A 369 -12.08 -14.21 -4.13
CA GLU A 369 -12.41 -13.78 -2.78
C GLU A 369 -12.26 -12.26 -2.64
N SER A 370 -11.15 -11.71 -3.13
CA SER A 370 -10.92 -10.26 -3.16
C SER A 370 -12.05 -9.53 -3.89
N ILE A 371 -12.40 -9.97 -5.10
CA ILE A 371 -13.46 -9.34 -5.89
C ILE A 371 -14.82 -9.46 -5.21
N LYS A 372 -15.15 -10.63 -4.64
CA LYS A 372 -16.40 -10.85 -3.91
C LYS A 372 -16.53 -9.89 -2.73
N GLU A 373 -15.48 -9.75 -1.94
CA GLU A 373 -15.46 -8.85 -0.79
C GLU A 373 -15.61 -7.39 -1.22
N ILE A 374 -14.80 -6.93 -2.20
CA ILE A 374 -14.83 -5.56 -2.69
C ILE A 374 -16.22 -5.21 -3.25
N CYS A 375 -16.84 -6.09 -4.04
CA CYS A 375 -18.19 -5.90 -4.55
C CYS A 375 -19.24 -5.82 -3.43
N SER A 376 -19.10 -6.62 -2.38
CA SER A 376 -19.98 -6.58 -1.21
C SER A 376 -19.89 -5.24 -0.47
N ILE A 377 -18.68 -4.73 -0.26
CA ILE A 377 -18.44 -3.43 0.37
C ILE A 377 -19.05 -2.31 -0.49
N TYR A 378 -18.84 -2.35 -1.80
CA TYR A 378 -19.44 -1.37 -2.73
C TYR A 378 -20.96 -1.31 -2.60
N LYS A 379 -21.63 -2.47 -2.64
CA LYS A 379 -23.12 -2.55 -2.51
C LYS A 379 -23.58 -1.96 -1.18
N THR A 380 -22.90 -2.30 -0.08
CA THR A 380 -23.25 -1.81 1.26
C THR A 380 -23.11 -0.30 1.37
N GLN A 381 -22.05 0.28 0.81
CA GLN A 381 -21.83 1.74 0.83
C GLN A 381 -22.85 2.47 -0.05
N LYS A 382 -23.19 1.93 -1.23
CA LYS A 382 -24.21 2.53 -2.10
C LYS A 382 -25.59 2.52 -1.47
N LEU A 383 -25.97 1.43 -0.78
CA LEU A 383 -27.23 1.34 -0.04
C LEU A 383 -27.32 2.35 1.13
N LYS A 384 -26.22 2.58 1.83
CA LYS A 384 -26.15 3.60 2.90
C LYS A 384 -26.35 5.01 2.33
N ASN A 385 -25.65 5.32 1.24
CA ASN A 385 -25.74 6.65 0.62
C ASN A 385 -27.15 6.94 0.04
N SER A 386 -27.84 5.96 -0.54
CA SER A 386 -29.21 6.12 -1.02
C SER A 386 -30.23 6.36 0.10
N LYS A 387 -30.01 5.75 1.29
CA LYS A 387 -30.87 5.97 2.47
C LYS A 387 -30.66 7.32 3.17
N LEU A 388 -29.53 7.96 2.95
CA LEU A 388 -29.23 9.29 3.51
C LEU A 388 -29.73 10.44 2.59
N GLN A 389 -30.11 10.13 1.35
CA GLN A 389 -30.63 11.10 0.37
C GLN A 389 -32.18 11.11 0.31
N ASN A 390 -32.83 10.14 0.93
CA ASN A 390 -34.29 10.05 1.14
C ASN A 390 -34.63 10.40 2.59
#